data_ac578966a13a8922766e2b97fd0eb157
#
_entry.id   ac578966a13a8922766e2b97fd0eb157
#
_cell.length_a   1.000
_cell.length_b   1.000
_cell.length_c   1.000
_cell.angle_alpha   90.00
_cell.angle_beta   90.00
_cell.angle_gamma   90.00
#
_symmetry.space_group_name_H-M   'P 1'
#
loop_
_entity.id
_entity.type
_entity.pdbx_description
1 polymer ?
#
loop_
_entity_poly.entity_id
_entity_poly.type
_entity_poly.pdbx_seq_one_letter_code
_entity_poly.pdbx_strand_id
1 'polypeptide(L)'
;MNEQKLSTPSDLDWMFECAEDVWQELRDVRLFLTGGTGFFGRWLLESLVRANQQLKLNSEILVLSRNSKAFAKLAPHLANNPAISLQTGDVRNFDFPQKKITHIIHAATTTAKETFFGADPLKKFDTIVEGTRRVLDF
;
A
#
# COMPACT_ATOMS: atom_id res chain seq x y z
N MET A 1 5.49 16.77 -16.35
CA MET A 1 4.33 16.15 -15.68
C MET A 1 4.54 16.32 -14.18
N ASN A 2 3.68 17.09 -13.50
CA ASN A 2 3.82 17.30 -12.06
C ASN A 2 3.62 15.98 -11.31
N GLU A 3 4.65 15.54 -10.59
CA GLU A 3 4.50 14.51 -9.57
C GLU A 3 3.46 15.00 -8.56
N GLN A 4 2.32 14.33 -8.49
CA GLN A 4 1.34 14.60 -7.44
C GLN A 4 1.83 13.98 -6.13
N LYS A 5 2.69 14.71 -5.41
CA LYS A 5 2.89 14.41 -3.98
C LYS A 5 1.59 14.70 -3.26
N LEU A 6 1.05 13.70 -2.58
CA LEU A 6 -0.18 13.84 -1.77
C LEU A 6 0.09 14.51 -0.43
N SER A 7 1.32 14.48 0.04
CA SER A 7 1.74 14.96 1.34
C SER A 7 2.79 16.04 1.22
N THR A 8 2.76 16.99 2.14
CA THR A 8 3.85 17.95 2.31
C THR A 8 4.93 17.36 3.23
N PRO A 9 6.19 17.86 3.18
CA PRO A 9 7.20 17.43 4.15
C PRO A 9 6.77 17.61 5.60
N SER A 10 6.05 18.69 5.92
CA SER A 10 5.54 18.96 7.26
C SER A 10 4.49 17.96 7.74
N ASP A 11 3.62 17.47 6.84
CA ASP A 11 2.63 16.45 7.19
C ASP A 11 3.29 15.12 7.51
N LEU A 12 4.30 14.74 6.73
CA LEU A 12 5.08 13.52 6.97
C LEU A 12 5.94 13.61 8.24
N ASP A 13 6.47 14.78 8.54
CA ASP A 13 7.22 15.01 9.78
C ASP A 13 6.31 14.87 10.98
N TRP A 14 5.14 15.50 10.94
CA TRP A 14 4.14 15.38 12.00
C TRP A 14 3.68 13.92 12.21
N MET A 15 3.36 13.20 11.14
CA MET A 15 2.99 11.78 11.23
C MET A 15 4.13 10.93 11.80
N PHE A 16 5.37 11.24 11.42
CA PHE A 16 6.54 10.55 11.92
C PHE A 16 6.69 10.73 13.43
N GLU A 17 6.61 11.96 13.92
CA GLU A 17 6.72 12.29 15.34
C GLU A 17 5.58 11.68 16.17
N CYS A 18 4.34 11.72 15.67
CA CYS A 18 3.18 11.16 16.37
C CYS A 18 3.22 9.63 16.56
N ALA A 19 4.01 8.91 15.77
CA ALA A 19 4.03 7.45 15.75
C ALA A 19 5.43 6.86 15.93
N GLU A 20 6.35 7.59 16.57
CA GLU A 20 7.76 7.20 16.68
C GLU A 20 7.94 5.80 17.28
N ASP A 21 7.22 5.50 18.36
CA ASP A 21 7.27 4.19 19.02
C ASP A 21 6.79 3.07 18.07
N VAL A 22 5.74 3.34 17.29
CA VAL A 22 5.18 2.36 16.35
C VAL A 22 6.15 2.08 15.21
N TRP A 23 6.88 3.09 14.73
CA TRP A 23 7.85 2.88 13.65
C TRP A 23 8.97 1.92 14.04
N GLN A 24 9.41 1.89 15.27
CA GLN A 24 10.46 0.97 15.73
C GLN A 24 10.01 -0.50 15.69
N GLU A 25 8.73 -0.77 15.91
CA GLU A 25 8.13 -2.11 15.79
C GLU A 25 8.20 -2.67 14.35
N LEU A 26 8.40 -1.79 13.37
CA LEU A 26 8.50 -2.19 11.97
C LEU A 26 9.92 -2.53 11.52
N ARG A 27 10.86 -2.72 12.43
CA ARG A 27 12.23 -3.11 12.09
C ARG A 27 12.29 -4.53 11.53
N ASP A 28 12.99 -4.69 10.39
CA ASP A 28 13.16 -5.96 9.66
C ASP A 28 11.83 -6.63 9.23
N VAL A 29 10.77 -5.83 9.13
CA VAL A 29 9.44 -6.29 8.74
C VAL A 29 9.35 -6.47 7.23
N ARG A 30 8.66 -7.52 6.81
CA ARG A 30 8.17 -7.69 5.44
C ARG A 30 6.68 -7.47 5.41
N LEU A 31 6.28 -6.29 4.98
CA LEU A 31 4.90 -5.84 4.94
C LEU A 31 4.26 -6.15 3.58
N PHE A 32 3.10 -6.79 3.58
CA PHE A 32 2.24 -6.90 2.42
C PHE A 32 1.11 -5.88 2.51
N LEU A 33 1.02 -4.99 1.53
CA LEU A 33 0.04 -3.91 1.50
C LEU A 33 -0.89 -4.06 0.31
N THR A 34 -2.17 -4.25 0.56
CA THR A 34 -3.22 -4.15 -0.48
C THR A 34 -3.83 -2.75 -0.44
N GLY A 35 -4.25 -2.25 -1.60
CA GLY A 35 -4.78 -0.89 -1.70
C GLY A 35 -3.74 0.23 -1.60
N GLY A 36 -2.44 -0.10 -1.62
CA GLY A 36 -1.33 0.84 -1.51
C GLY A 36 -1.27 1.92 -2.61
N THR A 37 -1.95 1.70 -3.73
CA THR A 37 -2.01 2.66 -4.84
C THR A 37 -3.17 3.66 -4.72
N GLY A 38 -4.07 3.48 -3.76
CA GLY A 38 -5.16 4.40 -3.44
C GLY A 38 -4.70 5.61 -2.64
N PHE A 39 -5.64 6.48 -2.27
CA PHE A 39 -5.35 7.70 -1.52
C PHE A 39 -4.67 7.39 -0.18
N PHE A 40 -5.34 6.64 0.70
CA PHE A 40 -4.77 6.25 1.99
C PHE A 40 -3.52 5.38 1.86
N GLY A 41 -3.51 4.47 0.89
CA GLY A 41 -2.35 3.60 0.65
C GLY A 41 -1.10 4.37 0.26
N ARG A 42 -1.21 5.44 -0.52
CA ARG A 42 -0.07 6.31 -0.85
C ARG A 42 0.43 7.08 0.37
N TRP A 43 -0.47 7.60 1.22
CA TRP A 43 -0.09 8.20 2.50
C TRP A 43 0.69 7.23 3.39
N LEU A 44 0.22 5.99 3.51
CA LEU A 44 0.92 4.93 4.25
C LEU A 44 2.30 4.66 3.66
N LEU A 45 2.41 4.54 2.33
CA LEU A 45 3.70 4.30 1.67
C LEU A 45 4.69 5.44 1.87
N GLU A 46 4.26 6.70 1.75
CA GLU A 46 5.10 7.88 2.03
C GLU A 46 5.63 7.85 3.47
N SER A 47 4.75 7.58 4.43
CA SER A 47 5.10 7.52 5.85
C SER A 47 6.04 6.37 6.17
N LEU A 48 5.77 5.17 5.63
CA LEU A 48 6.62 3.98 5.79
C LEU A 48 8.01 4.18 5.18
N VAL A 49 8.08 4.77 3.99
CA VAL A 49 9.37 5.10 3.34
C VAL A 49 10.14 6.11 4.18
N ARG A 50 9.47 7.14 4.68
CA ARG A 50 10.08 8.15 5.55
C ARG A 50 10.65 7.53 6.81
N ALA A 51 9.85 6.75 7.53
CA ALA A 51 10.27 6.06 8.77
C ALA A 51 11.43 5.09 8.49
N ASN A 52 11.33 4.30 7.41
CA ASN A 52 12.36 3.35 7.01
C ASN A 52 13.71 4.03 6.74
N GLN A 53 13.70 5.19 6.09
CA GLN A 53 14.91 5.97 5.82
C GLN A 53 15.50 6.61 7.09
N GLN A 54 14.67 7.25 7.91
CA GLN A 54 15.12 7.98 9.10
C GLN A 54 15.61 7.06 10.21
N LEU A 55 14.91 5.96 10.45
CA LEU A 55 15.21 5.02 11.53
C LEU A 55 16.04 3.81 11.07
N LYS A 56 16.35 3.74 9.77
CA LYS A 56 17.09 2.61 9.17
C LYS A 56 16.45 1.27 9.56
N LEU A 57 15.14 1.15 9.33
CA LEU A 57 14.35 0.00 9.78
C LEU A 57 14.64 -1.27 8.98
N ASN A 58 15.22 -1.16 7.79
CA ASN A 58 15.46 -2.31 6.90
C ASN A 58 14.16 -3.08 6.54
N SER A 59 13.04 -2.36 6.45
CA SER A 59 11.74 -2.94 6.13
C SER A 59 11.54 -3.07 4.63
N GLU A 60 10.93 -4.16 4.19
CA GLU A 60 10.52 -4.40 2.81
C GLU A 60 9.00 -4.26 2.70
N ILE A 61 8.51 -3.61 1.66
CA ILE A 61 7.07 -3.41 1.43
C ILE A 61 6.70 -4.00 0.07
N LEU A 62 5.83 -4.99 0.07
CA LEU A 62 5.24 -5.55 -1.13
C LEU A 62 3.84 -4.99 -1.33
N VAL A 63 3.63 -4.27 -2.41
CA VAL A 63 2.35 -3.61 -2.73
C VAL A 63 1.62 -4.39 -3.81
N LEU A 64 0.41 -4.87 -3.50
CA LEU A 64 -0.48 -5.46 -4.48
C LEU A 64 -1.23 -4.37 -5.25
N SER A 65 -1.14 -4.39 -6.57
CA SER A 65 -1.80 -3.43 -7.45
C SER A 65 -2.38 -4.11 -8.69
N ARG A 66 -3.61 -3.76 -9.07
CA ARG A 66 -4.21 -4.18 -10.34
C ARG A 66 -3.46 -3.62 -11.56
N ASN A 67 -2.81 -2.47 -11.40
CA ASN A 67 -2.07 -1.81 -12.47
C ASN A 67 -0.79 -1.14 -11.93
N SER A 68 0.24 -1.95 -11.75
CA SER A 68 1.55 -1.49 -11.25
C SER A 68 2.20 -0.47 -12.18
N LYS A 69 2.01 -0.59 -13.50
CA LYS A 69 2.55 0.37 -14.49
C LYS A 69 1.92 1.76 -14.35
N ALA A 70 0.61 1.83 -14.10
CA ALA A 70 -0.06 3.10 -13.87
C ALA A 70 0.40 3.74 -12.56
N PHE A 71 0.60 2.95 -11.52
CA PHE A 71 1.14 3.43 -10.24
C PHE A 71 2.56 3.97 -10.39
N ALA A 72 3.43 3.26 -11.11
CA ALA A 72 4.80 3.71 -11.37
C ALA A 72 4.87 5.04 -12.13
N LYS A 73 3.90 5.33 -12.99
CA LYS A 73 3.78 6.64 -13.65
C LYS A 73 3.24 7.73 -12.72
N LEU A 74 2.33 7.37 -11.82
CA LEU A 74 1.66 8.31 -10.92
C LEU A 74 2.56 8.73 -9.74
N ALA A 75 3.31 7.79 -9.19
CA ALA A 75 4.18 7.97 -8.04
C ALA A 75 5.56 7.30 -8.27
N PRO A 76 6.36 7.82 -9.22
CA PRO A 76 7.63 7.20 -9.58
C PRO A 76 8.63 7.16 -8.42
N HIS A 77 8.59 8.13 -7.52
CA HIS A 77 9.44 8.16 -6.32
C HIS A 77 9.14 7.01 -5.34
N LEU A 78 7.88 6.56 -5.24
CA LEU A 78 7.51 5.38 -4.45
C LEU A 78 7.84 4.08 -5.21
N ALA A 79 7.45 4.01 -6.48
CA ALA A 79 7.65 2.81 -7.29
C ALA A 79 9.13 2.45 -7.52
N ASN A 80 10.02 3.44 -7.51
CA ASN A 80 11.47 3.25 -7.64
C ASN A 80 12.20 3.17 -6.29
N ASN A 81 11.48 3.25 -5.18
CA ASN A 81 12.11 3.13 -3.87
C ASN A 81 12.58 1.68 -3.63
N PRO A 82 13.83 1.46 -3.20
CA PRO A 82 14.38 0.11 -3.02
C PRO A 82 13.65 -0.72 -1.96
N ALA A 83 12.96 -0.07 -1.01
CA ALA A 83 12.16 -0.77 0.00
C ALA A 83 10.78 -1.22 -0.53
N ILE A 84 10.35 -0.75 -1.71
CA ILE A 84 9.04 -1.05 -2.28
C ILE A 84 9.18 -2.02 -3.46
N SER A 85 8.39 -3.08 -3.44
CA SER A 85 8.19 -4.00 -4.56
C SER A 85 6.73 -3.96 -4.98
N LEU A 86 6.47 -4.10 -6.28
CA LEU A 86 5.11 -4.11 -6.82
C LEU A 86 4.77 -5.50 -7.33
N GLN A 87 3.65 -6.05 -6.87
CA GLN A 87 3.04 -7.26 -7.43
C GLN A 87 1.76 -6.87 -8.17
N THR A 88 1.66 -7.29 -9.43
CA THR A 88 0.42 -7.09 -10.20
C THR A 88 -0.56 -8.20 -9.91
N GLY A 89 -1.80 -7.85 -9.53
CA GLY A 89 -2.85 -8.82 -9.24
C GLY A 89 -4.12 -8.16 -8.70
N ASP A 90 -5.21 -8.91 -8.75
CA ASP A 90 -6.48 -8.53 -8.12
C ASP A 90 -6.54 -9.12 -6.70
N VAL A 91 -7.04 -8.33 -5.75
CA VAL A 91 -7.09 -8.73 -4.33
C VAL A 91 -7.89 -10.01 -4.10
N ARG A 92 -8.83 -10.34 -4.98
CA ARG A 92 -9.68 -11.55 -4.89
C ARG A 92 -8.96 -12.84 -5.27
N ASN A 93 -7.87 -12.76 -6.07
CA ASN A 93 -7.24 -13.95 -6.66
C ASN A 93 -5.74 -13.81 -6.92
N PHE A 94 -5.05 -12.89 -6.24
CA PHE A 94 -3.61 -12.72 -6.39
C PHE A 94 -2.84 -14.00 -6.05
N ASP A 95 -1.69 -14.18 -6.69
CA ASP A 95 -0.75 -15.25 -6.32
C ASP A 95 -0.09 -14.91 -4.98
N PHE A 96 -0.01 -15.88 -4.09
CA PHE A 96 0.63 -15.67 -2.80
C PHE A 96 2.12 -15.37 -2.96
N PRO A 97 2.64 -14.33 -2.29
CA PRO A 97 4.05 -14.01 -2.32
C PRO A 97 4.93 -15.19 -1.91
N GLN A 98 6.03 -15.40 -2.63
CA GLN A 98 6.98 -16.47 -2.30
C GLN A 98 7.83 -16.16 -1.06
N LYS A 99 8.08 -14.87 -0.80
CA LYS A 99 8.79 -14.43 0.39
C LYS A 99 7.86 -14.47 1.60
N LYS A 100 8.38 -14.92 2.75
CA LYS A 100 7.65 -14.87 4.01
C LYS A 100 7.26 -13.44 4.36
N ILE A 101 5.98 -13.17 4.48
CA ILE A 101 5.42 -11.92 4.97
C ILE A 101 5.27 -12.00 6.49
N THR A 102 5.54 -10.90 7.17
CA THR A 102 5.45 -10.81 8.63
C THR A 102 4.24 -9.98 9.07
N HIS A 103 3.85 -9.01 8.26
CA HIS A 103 2.73 -8.10 8.56
C HIS A 103 1.91 -7.85 7.31
N ILE A 104 0.60 -7.66 7.49
CA ILE A 104 -0.33 -7.37 6.40
C ILE A 104 -1.14 -6.13 6.76
N ILE A 105 -1.22 -5.20 5.81
CA ILE A 105 -2.20 -4.10 5.85
C ILE A 105 -3.16 -4.31 4.66
N HIS A 106 -4.41 -4.61 4.97
CA HIS A 106 -5.44 -4.81 3.96
C HIS A 106 -6.31 -3.55 3.84
N ALA A 107 -6.00 -2.70 2.86
CA ALA A 107 -6.73 -1.46 2.58
C ALA A 107 -7.37 -1.43 1.18
N ALA A 108 -7.36 -2.57 0.48
CA ALA A 108 -7.99 -2.66 -0.84
C ALA A 108 -9.52 -2.64 -0.73
N THR A 109 -10.13 -1.76 -1.50
CA THR A 109 -11.57 -1.66 -1.69
C THR A 109 -11.87 -1.18 -3.11
N THR A 110 -13.15 -1.01 -3.44
CA THR A 110 -13.52 -0.37 -4.71
C THR A 110 -13.09 1.09 -4.72
N THR A 111 -12.73 1.60 -5.90
CA THR A 111 -12.39 3.02 -6.05
C THR A 111 -13.61 3.91 -5.86
N ALA A 112 -13.39 5.19 -5.51
CA ALA A 112 -14.46 6.18 -5.46
C ALA A 112 -15.22 6.27 -6.80
N LYS A 113 -14.51 6.18 -7.93
CA LYS A 113 -15.11 6.15 -9.26
C LYS A 113 -16.06 4.95 -9.43
N GLU A 114 -15.63 3.77 -9.05
CA GLU A 114 -16.49 2.57 -9.10
C GLU A 114 -17.68 2.69 -8.16
N THR A 115 -17.53 3.34 -7.00
CA THR A 115 -18.60 3.52 -6.01
C THR A 115 -19.65 4.54 -6.45
N PHE A 116 -19.23 5.69 -7.00
CA PHE A 116 -20.14 6.82 -7.29
C PHE A 116 -20.68 6.82 -8.72
N PHE A 117 -20.03 6.16 -9.68
CA PHE A 117 -20.41 6.17 -11.08
C PHE A 117 -21.00 4.84 -11.59
N GLY A 118 -21.66 4.10 -10.70
CA GLY A 118 -22.55 3.02 -11.12
C GLY A 118 -21.91 1.64 -11.23
N ALA A 119 -20.87 1.36 -10.46
CA ALA A 119 -20.44 -0.03 -10.31
C ALA A 119 -21.55 -0.85 -9.64
N ASP A 120 -21.78 -2.04 -10.18
CA ASP A 120 -22.69 -3.03 -9.59
C ASP A 120 -22.35 -3.23 -8.10
N PRO A 121 -23.33 -3.04 -7.18
CA PRO A 121 -23.11 -3.25 -5.74
C PRO A 121 -22.58 -4.64 -5.40
N LEU A 122 -22.94 -5.68 -6.18
CA LEU A 122 -22.43 -7.04 -6.02
C LEU A 122 -20.93 -7.11 -6.28
N LYS A 123 -20.41 -6.39 -7.27
CA LYS A 123 -18.95 -6.30 -7.50
C LYS A 123 -18.21 -5.71 -6.33
N LYS A 124 -18.80 -4.71 -5.67
CA LYS A 124 -18.21 -4.12 -4.47
C LYS A 124 -18.18 -5.12 -3.33
N PHE A 125 -19.31 -5.80 -3.11
CA PHE A 125 -19.44 -6.85 -2.11
C PHE A 125 -18.39 -7.96 -2.35
N ASP A 126 -18.29 -8.48 -3.56
CA ASP A 126 -17.31 -9.50 -3.93
C ASP A 126 -15.87 -9.03 -3.70
N THR A 127 -15.55 -7.78 -4.06
CA THR A 127 -14.20 -7.25 -3.85
C THR A 127 -13.84 -7.20 -2.37
N ILE A 128 -14.77 -6.83 -1.50
CA ILE A 128 -14.55 -6.76 -0.06
C ILE A 128 -14.49 -8.17 0.53
N VAL A 129 -15.47 -9.01 0.26
CA VAL A 129 -15.59 -10.33 0.89
C VAL A 129 -14.51 -11.29 0.38
N GLU A 130 -14.41 -11.48 -0.93
CA GLU A 130 -13.44 -12.40 -1.52
C GLU A 130 -12.01 -11.88 -1.38
N GLY A 131 -11.82 -10.55 -1.47
CA GLY A 131 -10.53 -9.92 -1.23
C GLY A 131 -10.04 -10.13 0.21
N THR A 132 -10.92 -9.92 1.19
CA THR A 132 -10.59 -10.16 2.60
C THR A 132 -10.33 -11.63 2.87
N ARG A 133 -11.18 -12.52 2.34
CA ARG A 133 -10.98 -13.98 2.44
C ARG A 133 -9.61 -14.38 1.88
N ARG A 134 -9.29 -13.93 0.66
CA ARG A 134 -8.01 -14.24 0.01
C ARG A 134 -6.79 -13.77 0.83
N VAL A 135 -6.90 -12.61 1.47
CA VAL A 135 -5.83 -12.08 2.33
C VAL A 135 -5.72 -12.88 3.64
N LEU A 136 -6.84 -13.38 4.18
CA LEU A 136 -6.83 -14.21 5.40
C LEU A 136 -6.34 -15.65 5.13
N ASP A 137 -6.49 -16.14 3.91
CA ASP A 137 -5.99 -17.46 3.48
C ASP A 137 -4.48 -17.46 3.21
N PHE A 138 -3.88 -16.28 3.12
CA PHE A 138 -2.44 -16.06 2.90
C PHE A 138 -1.67 -15.99 4.21
#